data_8e158aaaec79faea3ed390677240c1cc
#
_entry.id   8e158aaaec79faea3ed390677240c1cc
#
_cell.length_a   1.000
_cell.length_b   1.000
_cell.length_c   1.000
_cell.angle_alpha   90.00
_cell.angle_beta   90.00
_cell.angle_gamma   90.00
#
_symmetry.space_group_name_H-M   'P 1'
#
loop_
_entity.id
_entity.type
_entity.pdbx_description
1 polymer ?
#
loop_
_entity_poly.entity_id
_entity_poly.type
_entity_poly.pdbx_seq_one_letter_code
_entity_poly.pdbx_strand_id
1 'polypeptide(L)'
;MKKISFLLVMLTFACTTVFAQMTKDQIVGEWTRAKAYTKAYLDAMPADGYEFKATPEVRTFAGQMLHLADANYFFIATATGKVPPIAKDVSLEKTVAQTKEATTKAVLDSYDFAIASITGMTDAQFKEEVSMGKMKSTRGLLLAKAFEHQTHHRGQTTIYIRLKGVTPPNEMLF
;
A
#
# COMPACT_ATOMS: atom_id res chain seq x y z
N MET A 1 34.42 -16.83 40.67
CA MET A 1 34.09 -15.55 40.04
C MET A 1 34.23 -15.56 38.50
N LYS A 2 35.33 -16.09 37.92
CA LYS A 2 35.52 -16.10 36.42
C LYS A 2 34.43 -16.85 35.61
N LYS A 3 33.85 -17.92 36.18
CA LYS A 3 32.75 -18.69 35.49
C LYS A 3 31.43 -17.97 35.44
N ILE A 4 31.11 -17.15 36.45
CA ILE A 4 29.85 -16.36 36.50
C ILE A 4 29.92 -15.20 35.49
N SER A 5 31.08 -14.54 35.36
CA SER A 5 31.28 -13.49 34.39
C SER A 5 31.15 -13.97 32.93
N PHE A 6 31.60 -15.19 32.64
CA PHE A 6 31.46 -15.79 31.31
C PHE A 6 29.99 -16.11 30.97
N LEU A 7 29.23 -16.57 31.96
CA LEU A 7 27.80 -16.82 31.79
C LEU A 7 26.99 -15.54 31.54
N LEU A 8 27.37 -14.45 32.24
CA LEU A 8 26.73 -13.13 32.07
C LEU A 8 27.00 -12.53 30.67
N VAL A 9 28.24 -12.70 30.16
CA VAL A 9 28.61 -12.26 28.80
C VAL A 9 27.88 -13.06 27.73
N MET A 10 27.70 -14.38 27.94
CA MET A 10 26.90 -15.22 27.00
C MET A 10 25.40 -14.84 27.04
N LEU A 11 24.87 -14.45 28.19
CA LEU A 11 23.46 -14.03 28.32
C LEU A 11 23.22 -12.66 27.64
N THR A 12 24.18 -11.75 27.64
CA THR A 12 24.06 -10.47 26.95
C THR A 12 24.17 -10.59 25.43
N PHE A 13 24.84 -11.62 24.91
CA PHE A 13 24.92 -11.92 23.49
C PHE A 13 23.64 -12.60 22.94
N ALA A 14 22.82 -13.20 23.81
CA ALA A 14 21.55 -13.81 23.43
C ALA A 14 20.40 -12.79 23.31
N CYS A 15 20.59 -11.53 23.75
CA CYS A 15 19.68 -10.43 23.48
C CYS A 15 19.93 -9.83 22.08
N THR A 16 19.92 -10.65 21.05
CA THR A 16 19.71 -10.13 19.70
C THR A 16 18.28 -9.58 19.65
N THR A 17 18.16 -8.29 19.43
CA THR A 17 16.90 -7.59 19.23
C THR A 17 16.16 -8.26 18.08
N VAL A 18 15.22 -9.14 18.41
CA VAL A 18 14.23 -9.64 17.46
C VAL A 18 13.26 -8.47 17.24
N PHE A 19 13.57 -7.60 16.29
CA PHE A 19 12.55 -6.74 15.74
C PHE A 19 11.54 -7.67 15.08
N ALA A 20 10.33 -7.72 15.62
CA ALA A 20 9.24 -8.49 15.05
C ALA A 20 8.92 -7.92 13.66
N GLN A 21 9.54 -8.49 12.64
CA GLN A 21 9.19 -8.20 11.26
C GLN A 21 7.88 -8.94 10.98
N MET A 22 6.89 -8.24 10.41
CA MET A 22 5.64 -8.87 10.00
C MET A 22 5.93 -10.07 9.09
N THR A 23 5.25 -11.18 9.33
CA THR A 23 5.32 -12.35 8.44
C THR A 23 4.67 -12.03 7.10
N LYS A 24 5.00 -12.80 6.07
CA LYS A 24 4.35 -12.68 4.76
C LYS A 24 2.83 -12.74 4.87
N ASP A 25 2.30 -13.70 5.65
CA ASP A 25 0.86 -13.88 5.80
C ASP A 25 0.19 -12.69 6.50
N GLN A 26 0.87 -12.07 7.47
CA GLN A 26 0.40 -10.83 8.08
C GLN A 26 0.37 -9.68 7.07
N ILE A 27 1.41 -9.54 6.23
CA ILE A 27 1.44 -8.51 5.19
C ILE A 27 0.32 -8.72 4.16
N VAL A 28 0.10 -9.96 3.72
CA VAL A 28 -1.00 -10.31 2.81
C VAL A 28 -2.36 -10.01 3.45
N GLY A 29 -2.53 -10.34 4.75
CA GLY A 29 -3.73 -10.00 5.52
C GLY A 29 -3.98 -8.49 5.56
N GLU A 30 -2.94 -7.69 5.82
CA GLU A 30 -3.03 -6.23 5.83
C GLU A 30 -3.41 -5.65 4.47
N TRP A 31 -2.85 -6.15 3.38
CA TRP A 31 -3.23 -5.71 2.03
C TRP A 31 -4.67 -6.10 1.68
N THR A 32 -5.13 -7.28 2.11
CA THR A 32 -6.51 -7.73 1.94
C THR A 32 -7.49 -6.84 2.71
N ARG A 33 -7.18 -6.53 3.97
CA ARG A 33 -7.94 -5.58 4.79
C ARG A 33 -7.95 -4.19 4.16
N ALA A 34 -6.79 -3.70 3.70
CA ALA A 34 -6.68 -2.37 3.07
C ALA A 34 -7.48 -2.29 1.77
N LYS A 35 -7.57 -3.38 0.98
CA LYS A 35 -8.46 -3.47 -0.20
C LYS A 35 -9.90 -3.27 0.20
N ALA A 36 -10.40 -4.01 1.19
CA ALA A 36 -11.77 -3.90 1.67
C ALA A 36 -12.07 -2.49 2.20
N TYR A 37 -11.15 -1.91 2.97
CA TYR A 37 -11.28 -0.56 3.50
C TYR A 37 -11.29 0.50 2.39
N THR A 38 -10.42 0.37 1.37
CA THR A 38 -10.42 1.28 0.22
C THR A 38 -11.70 1.13 -0.60
N LYS A 39 -12.21 -0.10 -0.75
CA LYS A 39 -13.51 -0.33 -1.40
C LYS A 39 -14.64 0.41 -0.68
N ALA A 40 -14.65 0.39 0.65
CA ALA A 40 -15.67 1.13 1.42
C ALA A 40 -15.62 2.64 1.12
N TYR A 41 -14.43 3.23 0.94
CA TYR A 41 -14.29 4.65 0.54
C TYR A 41 -14.80 4.90 -0.87
N LEU A 42 -14.50 4.01 -1.81
CA LEU A 42 -15.01 4.08 -3.19
C LEU A 42 -16.54 3.96 -3.22
N ASP A 43 -17.10 3.03 -2.45
CA ASP A 43 -18.56 2.84 -2.36
C ASP A 43 -19.25 4.06 -1.75
N ALA A 44 -18.67 4.66 -0.71
CA ALA A 44 -19.24 5.80 0.00
C ALA A 44 -19.32 7.08 -0.85
N MET A 45 -18.37 7.28 -1.79
CA MET A 45 -18.42 8.45 -2.66
C MET A 45 -19.57 8.31 -3.66
N PRO A 46 -20.49 9.29 -3.74
CA PRO A 46 -21.52 9.32 -4.80
C PRO A 46 -20.90 9.38 -6.20
N ALA A 47 -21.60 8.87 -7.20
CA ALA A 47 -21.08 8.81 -8.57
C ALA A 47 -20.70 10.20 -9.11
N ASP A 48 -21.48 11.24 -8.81
CA ASP A 48 -21.24 12.64 -9.18
C ASP A 48 -20.08 13.28 -8.39
N GLY A 49 -19.52 12.58 -7.40
CA GLY A 49 -18.39 13.02 -6.60
C GLY A 49 -17.02 12.59 -7.14
N TYR A 50 -16.97 11.73 -8.15
CA TYR A 50 -15.69 11.18 -8.63
C TYR A 50 -14.79 12.22 -9.31
N GLU A 51 -15.37 13.17 -10.03
CA GLU A 51 -14.63 14.30 -10.62
C GLU A 51 -14.53 15.52 -9.68
N PHE A 52 -15.08 15.41 -8.45
CA PHE A 52 -15.05 16.51 -7.50
C PHE A 52 -13.63 16.77 -7.00
N LYS A 53 -13.27 18.07 -6.89
CA LYS A 53 -12.04 18.59 -6.28
C LYS A 53 -12.38 19.36 -5.02
N ALA A 54 -11.63 19.15 -3.95
CA ALA A 54 -11.78 19.93 -2.72
C ALA A 54 -11.29 21.38 -2.91
N THR A 55 -10.20 21.58 -3.68
CA THR A 55 -9.72 22.89 -4.17
C THR A 55 -9.21 22.74 -5.61
N PRO A 56 -9.04 23.83 -6.39
CA PRO A 56 -8.56 23.74 -7.78
C PRO A 56 -7.20 23.04 -7.93
N GLU A 57 -6.32 23.16 -6.94
CA GLU A 57 -4.93 22.68 -7.00
C GLU A 57 -4.80 21.18 -6.71
N VAL A 58 -5.80 20.58 -6.04
CA VAL A 58 -5.73 19.15 -5.69
C VAL A 58 -6.30 18.28 -6.82
N ARG A 59 -5.97 16.99 -6.76
CA ARG A 59 -6.57 15.99 -7.64
C ARG A 59 -8.09 15.92 -7.44
N THR A 60 -8.79 15.38 -8.41
CA THR A 60 -10.17 14.89 -8.19
C THR A 60 -10.16 13.71 -7.22
N PHE A 61 -11.32 13.35 -6.67
CA PHE A 61 -11.45 12.12 -5.88
C PHE A 61 -10.97 10.90 -6.67
N ALA A 62 -11.44 10.74 -7.91
CA ALA A 62 -11.00 9.66 -8.79
C ALA A 62 -9.49 9.75 -9.06
N GLY A 63 -8.95 10.96 -9.32
CA GLY A 63 -7.53 11.18 -9.53
C GLY A 63 -6.67 10.76 -8.33
N GLN A 64 -7.12 11.02 -7.08
CA GLN A 64 -6.45 10.53 -5.86
C GLN A 64 -6.43 9.00 -5.80
N MET A 65 -7.56 8.35 -6.09
CA MET A 65 -7.67 6.90 -6.04
C MET A 65 -6.90 6.23 -7.19
N LEU A 66 -6.91 6.79 -8.38
CA LEU A 66 -6.14 6.28 -9.52
C LEU A 66 -4.64 6.46 -9.32
N HIS A 67 -4.19 7.58 -8.71
CA HIS A 67 -2.81 7.77 -8.31
C HIS A 67 -2.35 6.74 -7.25
N LEU A 68 -3.21 6.42 -6.30
CA LEU A 68 -2.96 5.32 -5.35
C LEU A 68 -2.74 4.00 -6.09
N ALA A 69 -3.57 3.70 -7.10
CA ALA A 69 -3.45 2.49 -7.89
C ALA A 69 -2.15 2.46 -8.73
N ASP A 70 -1.78 3.58 -9.37
CA ASP A 70 -0.50 3.73 -10.08
C ASP A 70 0.68 3.41 -9.15
N ALA A 71 0.67 3.97 -7.94
CA ALA A 71 1.71 3.73 -6.94
C ALA A 71 1.73 2.28 -6.44
N ASN A 72 0.57 1.65 -6.25
CA ASN A 72 0.51 0.23 -5.91
C ASN A 72 1.24 -0.60 -6.97
N TYR A 73 0.91 -0.42 -8.25
CA TYR A 73 1.59 -1.14 -9.33
C TYR A 73 3.09 -0.87 -9.34
N PHE A 74 3.50 0.39 -9.22
CA PHE A 74 4.91 0.77 -9.26
C PHE A 74 5.72 0.16 -8.10
N PHE A 75 5.29 0.38 -6.86
CA PHE A 75 6.02 -0.11 -5.69
C PHE A 75 6.03 -1.63 -5.61
N ILE A 76 4.89 -2.27 -5.87
CA ILE A 76 4.77 -3.72 -5.79
C ILE A 76 5.59 -4.39 -6.89
N ALA A 77 5.51 -3.91 -8.14
CA ALA A 77 6.34 -4.43 -9.23
C ALA A 77 7.84 -4.32 -8.91
N THR A 78 8.27 -3.16 -8.37
CA THR A 78 9.66 -2.94 -7.98
C THR A 78 10.07 -3.87 -6.84
N ALA A 79 9.23 -4.02 -5.81
CA ALA A 79 9.53 -4.85 -4.65
C ALA A 79 9.54 -6.35 -4.99
N THR A 80 8.63 -6.82 -5.83
CA THR A 80 8.43 -8.26 -6.09
C THR A 80 9.10 -8.75 -7.38
N GLY A 81 9.43 -7.84 -8.30
CA GLY A 81 9.91 -8.17 -9.64
C GLY A 81 8.81 -8.69 -10.57
N LYS A 82 7.53 -8.64 -10.16
CA LYS A 82 6.39 -9.03 -11.00
C LYS A 82 6.04 -7.94 -11.99
N VAL A 83 5.63 -8.34 -13.18
CA VAL A 83 5.18 -7.40 -14.23
C VAL A 83 3.72 -7.04 -13.96
N PRO A 84 3.38 -5.75 -13.80
CA PRO A 84 1.99 -5.33 -13.65
C PRO A 84 1.21 -5.51 -14.96
N PRO A 85 -0.13 -5.65 -14.91
CA PRO A 85 -0.97 -5.82 -16.11
C PRO A 85 -1.20 -4.51 -16.88
N ILE A 86 -0.57 -3.42 -16.47
CA ILE A 86 -0.59 -2.13 -17.16
C ILE A 86 0.74 -1.91 -17.90
N ALA A 87 0.70 -1.25 -19.07
CA ALA A 87 1.89 -0.96 -19.80
C ALA A 87 2.83 -0.02 -19.02
N LYS A 88 4.14 -0.18 -19.23
CA LYS A 88 5.14 0.74 -18.69
C LYS A 88 4.83 2.16 -19.18
N ASP A 89 5.00 3.13 -18.30
CA ASP A 89 4.77 4.57 -18.59
C ASP A 89 3.29 4.95 -18.81
N VAL A 90 2.33 4.05 -18.60
CA VAL A 90 0.90 4.37 -18.53
C VAL A 90 0.57 4.84 -17.11
N SER A 91 -0.11 5.98 -16.99
CA SER A 91 -0.68 6.47 -15.74
C SER A 91 -2.20 6.27 -15.79
N LEU A 92 -2.73 5.51 -14.84
CA LEU A 92 -4.18 5.30 -14.68
C LEU A 92 -4.90 6.62 -14.39
N GLU A 93 -4.26 7.52 -13.63
CA GLU A 93 -4.77 8.86 -13.36
C GLU A 93 -5.08 9.64 -14.65
N LYS A 94 -4.33 9.38 -15.74
CA LYS A 94 -4.48 10.08 -17.02
C LYS A 94 -5.31 9.34 -18.05
N THR A 95 -5.42 8.02 -17.93
CA THR A 95 -5.98 7.17 -18.99
C THR A 95 -7.30 6.50 -18.63
N VAL A 96 -7.58 6.31 -17.34
CA VAL A 96 -8.84 5.72 -16.88
C VAL A 96 -9.91 6.80 -16.76
N ALA A 97 -11.11 6.50 -17.24
CA ALA A 97 -12.26 7.39 -17.06
C ALA A 97 -12.53 7.60 -15.55
N GLN A 98 -12.74 8.84 -15.15
CA GLN A 98 -12.98 9.22 -13.75
C GLN A 98 -14.44 8.96 -13.32
N THR A 99 -15.00 7.84 -13.75
CA THR A 99 -16.32 7.34 -13.32
C THR A 99 -16.17 6.42 -12.11
N LYS A 100 -17.26 6.21 -11.38
CA LYS A 100 -17.30 5.31 -10.22
C LYS A 100 -16.85 3.90 -10.59
N GLU A 101 -17.40 3.37 -11.67
CA GLU A 101 -17.16 2.00 -12.14
C GLU A 101 -15.70 1.79 -12.57
N ALA A 102 -15.21 2.66 -13.47
CA ALA A 102 -13.87 2.52 -14.04
C ALA A 102 -12.78 2.74 -12.96
N THR A 103 -12.95 3.77 -12.13
CA THR A 103 -12.02 4.05 -11.01
C THR A 103 -12.01 2.92 -10.01
N THR A 104 -13.19 2.44 -9.57
CA THR A 104 -13.30 1.34 -8.60
C THR A 104 -12.60 0.09 -9.12
N LYS A 105 -12.87 -0.29 -10.37
CA LYS A 105 -12.24 -1.44 -10.99
C LYS A 105 -10.72 -1.32 -11.00
N ALA A 106 -10.18 -0.21 -11.51
CA ALA A 106 -8.73 0.00 -11.63
C ALA A 106 -8.02 -0.03 -10.26
N VAL A 107 -8.65 0.58 -9.24
CA VAL A 107 -8.11 0.60 -7.88
C VAL A 107 -8.09 -0.80 -7.28
N LEU A 108 -9.20 -1.54 -7.34
CA LEU A 108 -9.28 -2.87 -6.74
C LEU A 108 -8.37 -3.87 -7.46
N ASP A 109 -8.22 -3.79 -8.78
CA ASP A 109 -7.27 -4.60 -9.56
C ASP A 109 -5.82 -4.36 -9.09
N SER A 110 -5.46 -3.13 -8.72
CA SER A 110 -4.12 -2.82 -8.20
C SER A 110 -3.83 -3.50 -6.85
N TYR A 111 -4.85 -3.62 -5.99
CA TYR A 111 -4.73 -4.38 -4.74
C TYR A 111 -4.64 -5.89 -5.00
N ASP A 112 -5.39 -6.42 -5.96
CA ASP A 112 -5.31 -7.83 -6.34
C ASP A 112 -3.93 -8.18 -6.85
N PHE A 113 -3.33 -7.32 -7.68
CA PHE A 113 -1.95 -7.46 -8.10
C PHE A 113 -0.98 -7.46 -6.93
N ALA A 114 -1.16 -6.54 -5.96
CA ALA A 114 -0.32 -6.46 -4.76
C ALA A 114 -0.40 -7.75 -3.94
N ILE A 115 -1.61 -8.20 -3.61
CA ILE A 115 -1.86 -9.39 -2.81
C ILE A 115 -1.25 -10.63 -3.50
N ALA A 116 -1.54 -10.84 -4.77
CA ALA A 116 -1.03 -11.99 -5.53
C ALA A 116 0.50 -11.98 -5.62
N SER A 117 1.10 -10.81 -5.87
CA SER A 117 2.55 -10.66 -6.00
C SER A 117 3.28 -10.93 -4.68
N ILE A 118 2.77 -10.41 -3.56
CA ILE A 118 3.36 -10.61 -2.23
C ILE A 118 3.20 -12.07 -1.79
N THR A 119 2.04 -12.70 -2.02
CA THR A 119 1.81 -14.11 -1.74
C THR A 119 2.84 -15.01 -2.41
N GLY A 120 3.27 -14.67 -3.61
CA GLY A 120 4.29 -15.40 -4.37
C GLY A 120 5.73 -15.20 -3.91
N MET A 121 6.01 -14.36 -2.90
CA MET A 121 7.35 -14.15 -2.37
C MET A 121 7.73 -15.22 -1.33
N THR A 122 9.03 -15.45 -1.21
CA THR A 122 9.62 -16.22 -0.09
C THR A 122 10.07 -15.29 1.02
N ASP A 123 10.18 -15.79 2.26
CA ASP A 123 10.65 -14.97 3.40
C ASP A 123 12.08 -14.43 3.19
N ALA A 124 12.94 -15.16 2.48
CA ALA A 124 14.28 -14.71 2.16
C ALA A 124 14.26 -13.46 1.25
N GLN A 125 13.32 -13.40 0.30
CA GLN A 125 13.21 -12.27 -0.62
C GLN A 125 12.87 -10.94 0.06
N PHE A 126 12.21 -10.94 1.22
CA PHE A 126 11.93 -9.69 1.95
C PHE A 126 13.21 -8.95 2.38
N LYS A 127 14.32 -9.68 2.57
CA LYS A 127 15.61 -9.12 2.99
C LYS A 127 16.51 -8.73 1.81
N GLU A 128 16.18 -9.14 0.59
CA GLU A 128 16.97 -8.81 -0.60
C GLU A 128 16.95 -7.31 -0.89
N GLU A 129 18.10 -6.79 -1.32
CA GLU A 129 18.18 -5.41 -1.79
C GLU A 129 17.52 -5.25 -3.17
N VAL A 130 16.87 -4.12 -3.35
CA VAL A 130 16.28 -3.68 -4.61
C VAL A 130 16.58 -2.20 -4.82
N SER A 131 16.75 -1.80 -6.08
CA SER A 131 17.01 -0.41 -6.45
C SER A 131 15.77 0.25 -7.04
N MET A 132 15.50 1.48 -6.62
CA MET A 132 14.47 2.35 -7.17
C MET A 132 15.16 3.64 -7.65
N GLY A 133 15.59 3.66 -8.89
CA GLY A 133 16.47 4.69 -9.42
C GLY A 133 17.82 4.70 -8.67
N LYS A 134 18.14 5.82 -8.02
CA LYS A 134 19.37 5.96 -7.20
C LYS A 134 19.22 5.47 -5.75
N MET A 135 18.01 5.20 -5.31
CA MET A 135 17.74 4.72 -3.95
C MET A 135 17.87 3.20 -3.89
N LYS A 136 18.50 2.71 -2.82
CA LYS A 136 18.53 1.29 -2.46
C LYS A 136 17.65 1.05 -1.25
N SER A 137 16.94 -0.06 -1.24
CA SER A 137 16.06 -0.49 -0.16
C SER A 137 16.04 -2.01 -0.08
N THR A 138 15.51 -2.57 1.00
CA THR A 138 15.09 -3.96 0.98
C THR A 138 13.69 -4.06 0.36
N ARG A 139 13.38 -5.22 -0.23
CA ARG A 139 12.03 -5.50 -0.76
C ARG A 139 10.96 -5.32 0.32
N GLY A 140 11.20 -5.82 1.53
CA GLY A 140 10.28 -5.67 2.67
C GLY A 140 10.03 -4.21 3.07
N LEU A 141 11.08 -3.38 3.13
CA LEU A 141 10.93 -1.94 3.41
C LEU A 141 10.15 -1.23 2.30
N LEU A 142 10.39 -1.59 1.03
CA LEU A 142 9.66 -1.01 -0.09
C LEU A 142 8.16 -1.37 -0.05
N LEU A 143 7.81 -2.60 0.36
CA LEU A 143 6.42 -3.00 0.59
C LEU A 143 5.76 -2.21 1.72
N ALA A 144 6.51 -1.93 2.81
CA ALA A 144 6.01 -1.07 3.89
C ALA A 144 5.75 0.36 3.40
N LYS A 145 6.64 0.91 2.54
CA LYS A 145 6.44 2.24 1.92
C LYS A 145 5.26 2.26 0.95
N ALA A 146 5.02 1.19 0.21
CA ALA A 146 3.82 1.04 -0.61
C ALA A 146 2.54 1.07 0.26
N PHE A 147 2.55 0.38 1.39
CA PHE A 147 1.42 0.35 2.33
C PHE A 147 1.17 1.71 2.99
N GLU A 148 2.23 2.42 3.39
CA GLU A 148 2.15 3.79 3.90
C GLU A 148 1.54 4.73 2.85
N HIS A 149 1.99 4.64 1.59
CA HIS A 149 1.53 5.49 0.50
C HIS A 149 0.03 5.31 0.21
N GLN A 150 -0.45 4.05 0.09
CA GLN A 150 -1.88 3.80 -0.14
C GLN A 150 -2.74 4.30 1.04
N THR A 151 -2.27 4.16 2.28
CA THR A 151 -2.96 4.67 3.48
C THR A 151 -3.05 6.20 3.46
N HIS A 152 -1.96 6.88 3.08
CA HIS A 152 -1.91 8.33 2.94
C HIS A 152 -2.96 8.85 1.94
N HIS A 153 -3.00 8.30 0.72
CA HIS A 153 -3.93 8.75 -0.31
C HIS A 153 -5.39 8.40 0.01
N ARG A 154 -5.67 7.21 0.55
CA ARG A 154 -7.01 6.86 1.04
C ARG A 154 -7.45 7.86 2.13
N GLY A 155 -6.59 8.15 3.10
CA GLY A 155 -6.90 9.10 4.17
C GLY A 155 -7.26 10.50 3.67
N GLN A 156 -6.58 10.99 2.63
CA GLN A 156 -6.91 12.29 2.00
C GLN A 156 -8.35 12.30 1.48
N THR A 157 -8.85 11.21 0.91
CA THR A 157 -10.20 11.17 0.32
C THR A 157 -11.34 11.24 1.33
N THR A 158 -11.05 11.09 2.64
CA THR A 158 -12.01 11.34 3.72
C THR A 158 -12.62 12.74 3.63
N ILE A 159 -11.81 13.75 3.33
CA ILE A 159 -12.26 15.15 3.21
C ILE A 159 -13.19 15.32 2.01
N TYR A 160 -12.88 14.67 0.87
CA TYR A 160 -13.73 14.74 -0.32
C TYR A 160 -15.13 14.18 -0.05
N ILE A 161 -15.21 13.02 0.64
CA ILE A 161 -16.49 12.38 0.99
C ILE A 161 -17.30 13.31 1.91
N ARG A 162 -16.66 13.94 2.93
CA ARG A 162 -17.33 14.89 3.82
C ARG A 162 -17.82 16.14 3.08
N LEU A 163 -17.05 16.68 2.17
CA LEU A 163 -17.44 17.84 1.36
C LEU A 163 -18.61 17.53 0.40
N LYS A 164 -18.82 16.26 0.06
CA LYS A 164 -20.01 15.79 -0.65
C LYS A 164 -21.21 15.49 0.27
N GLY A 165 -21.10 15.83 1.55
CA GLY A 165 -22.19 15.64 2.53
C GLY A 165 -22.38 14.19 3.00
N VAL A 166 -21.42 13.30 2.73
CA VAL A 166 -21.49 11.88 3.09
C VAL A 166 -20.59 11.59 4.28
N THR A 167 -21.03 10.70 5.17
CA THR A 167 -20.21 10.18 6.27
C THR A 167 -19.19 9.18 5.72
N PRO A 168 -17.87 9.40 5.91
CA PRO A 168 -16.86 8.43 5.53
C PRO A 168 -17.03 7.10 6.28
N PRO A 169 -16.51 5.99 5.75
CA PRO A 169 -16.50 4.72 6.46
C PRO A 169 -15.79 4.81 7.81
N ASN A 170 -16.22 4.02 8.78
CA ASN A 170 -15.51 3.83 10.04
C ASN A 170 -14.14 3.22 9.78
N GLU A 171 -13.21 3.42 10.72
CA GLU A 171 -11.92 2.76 10.65
C GLU A 171 -12.05 1.23 10.61
N MET A 172 -11.23 0.62 9.76
CA MET A 172 -11.13 -0.83 9.59
C MET A 172 -9.66 -1.22 9.79
N LEU A 173 -9.20 -1.20 11.04
CA LEU A 173 -7.79 -1.49 11.39
C LEU A 173 -7.56 -2.99 11.63
N PHE A 174 -8.62 -3.74 11.90
CA PHE A 174 -8.60 -5.19 12.16
C PHE A 174 -9.66 -5.90 11.34
#